data_2cb4f0678c996eddf5ff8b545ce72eeb
#
_entry.id   2cb4f0678c996eddf5ff8b545ce72eeb
#
_cell.length_a   1.000
_cell.length_b   1.000
_cell.length_c   1.000
_cell.angle_alpha   90.00
_cell.angle_beta   90.00
_cell.angle_gamma   90.00
#
_symmetry.space_group_name_H-M   'P 1'
#
loop_
_entity.id
_entity.type
_entity.pdbx_description
1 polymer ?
#
loop_
_entity_poly.entity_id
_entity_poly.type
_entity_poly.pdbx_seq_one_letter_code
_entity_poly.pdbx_strand_id
1 'polypeptide(L)'
;LDRWDNGADVVLAGDAAGVVAPSSGEGIYYAMVGGRVAATAASAFLTTGRAKDLQLARKLFMRDHKSVFKVLGAMQNAYYRSDERRERFVSLCHDLDVQKLTFEAYMNKRLVAARPMAHLKIGLKNLAHLTRLISADRV
;
A
#
# COMPACT_ATOMS: atom_id res chain seq x y z
N LEU A 1 -3.06 10.63 3.73
CA LEU A 1 -3.12 11.88 4.49
C LEU A 1 -2.34 11.77 5.80
N ASP A 2 -1.77 12.90 6.25
CA ASP A 2 -1.00 12.94 7.51
C ASP A 2 -1.91 13.05 8.74
N ARG A 3 -3.08 13.60 8.57
CA ARG A 3 -4.12 13.65 9.60
C ARG A 3 -5.43 13.09 9.07
N TRP A 4 -6.13 12.35 9.93
CA TRP A 4 -7.46 11.80 9.66
C TRP A 4 -8.54 12.43 10.54
N ASP A 5 -8.19 13.41 11.35
CA ASP A 5 -9.09 14.13 12.25
C ASP A 5 -8.92 15.64 12.12
N ASN A 6 -9.95 16.39 12.51
CA ASN A 6 -9.91 17.85 12.56
C ASN A 6 -9.40 18.40 13.91
N GLY A 7 -9.06 17.53 14.85
CA GLY A 7 -8.68 17.90 16.22
C GLY A 7 -9.83 18.33 17.12
N ALA A 8 -11.09 18.13 16.70
CA ALA A 8 -12.30 18.46 17.45
C ALA A 8 -13.26 17.28 17.51
N ASP A 9 -13.99 17.01 16.44
CA ASP A 9 -15.14 16.10 16.44
C ASP A 9 -15.36 15.30 15.14
N VAL A 10 -14.43 15.44 14.15
CA VAL A 10 -14.49 14.74 12.87
C VAL A 10 -13.34 13.76 12.73
N VAL A 11 -13.62 12.55 12.24
CA VAL A 11 -12.64 11.57 11.80
C VAL A 11 -12.95 11.09 10.39
N LEU A 12 -11.92 10.99 9.55
CA LEU A 12 -12.02 10.50 8.17
C LEU A 12 -11.88 8.98 8.12
N ALA A 13 -12.57 8.35 7.17
CA ALA A 13 -12.48 6.92 6.89
C ALA A 13 -12.50 6.66 5.38
N GLY A 14 -12.07 5.46 4.96
CA GLY A 14 -12.06 5.07 3.55
C GLY A 14 -11.25 6.01 2.68
N ASP A 15 -11.73 6.25 1.46
CA ASP A 15 -11.03 7.08 0.46
C ASP A 15 -10.81 8.52 0.94
N ALA A 16 -11.71 9.06 1.77
CA ALA A 16 -11.54 10.37 2.39
C ALA A 16 -10.29 10.43 3.29
N ALA A 17 -9.89 9.33 3.90
CA ALA A 17 -8.65 9.22 4.69
C ALA A 17 -7.42 8.95 3.82
N GLY A 18 -7.58 8.74 2.52
CA GLY A 18 -6.51 8.46 1.59
C GLY A 18 -5.99 7.02 1.68
N VAL A 19 -6.87 6.04 1.96
CA VAL A 19 -6.47 4.63 2.16
C VAL A 19 -6.62 3.76 0.90
N VAL A 20 -6.70 4.35 -0.27
CA VAL A 20 -6.54 3.60 -1.53
C VAL A 20 -5.08 3.19 -1.66
N ALA A 21 -4.82 1.90 -1.82
CA ALA A 21 -3.46 1.38 -1.92
C ALA A 21 -2.76 1.91 -3.18
N PRO A 22 -1.59 2.53 -3.05
CA PRO A 22 -0.82 2.99 -4.20
C PRO A 22 -0.54 1.84 -5.17
N SER A 23 -0.32 2.14 -6.43
CA SER A 23 -0.03 1.24 -7.55
C SER A 23 -1.10 0.19 -7.88
N SER A 24 -1.83 -0.36 -6.93
CA SER A 24 -2.88 -1.37 -7.18
C SER A 24 -4.29 -0.78 -7.31
N GLY A 25 -4.55 0.40 -6.75
CA GLY A 25 -5.89 0.99 -6.69
C GLY A 25 -6.86 0.25 -5.76
N GLU A 26 -6.38 -0.68 -4.93
CA GLU A 26 -7.20 -1.42 -3.97
C GLU A 26 -7.70 -0.48 -2.88
N GLY A 27 -8.98 -0.20 -2.85
CA GLY A 27 -9.63 0.67 -1.87
C GLY A 27 -10.61 -0.06 -0.95
N ILE A 28 -11.29 -1.10 -1.45
CA ILE A 28 -12.43 -1.72 -0.75
C ILE A 28 -12.00 -2.30 0.61
N TYR A 29 -10.99 -3.17 0.63
CA TYR A 29 -10.49 -3.76 1.87
C TYR A 29 -10.01 -2.69 2.85
N TYR A 30 -9.21 -1.73 2.36
CA TYR A 30 -8.66 -0.68 3.21
C TYR A 30 -9.71 0.30 3.70
N ALA A 31 -10.77 0.56 2.91
CA ALA A 31 -11.92 1.36 3.35
C ALA A 31 -12.68 0.67 4.49
N MET A 32 -12.90 -0.65 4.39
CA MET A 32 -13.53 -1.44 5.46
C MET A 32 -12.69 -1.43 6.74
N VAL A 33 -11.38 -1.62 6.65
CA VAL A 33 -10.46 -1.52 7.80
C VAL A 33 -10.47 -0.09 8.35
N GLY A 34 -10.40 0.91 7.47
CA GLY A 34 -10.47 2.34 7.83
C GLY A 34 -11.74 2.69 8.60
N GLY A 35 -12.90 2.21 8.12
CA GLY A 35 -14.18 2.38 8.82
C GLY A 35 -14.18 1.76 10.22
N ARG A 36 -13.65 0.53 10.36
CA ARG A 36 -13.54 -0.14 11.66
C ARG A 36 -12.67 0.63 12.66
N VAL A 37 -11.50 1.10 12.23
CA VAL A 37 -10.62 1.85 13.15
C VAL A 37 -11.16 3.26 13.44
N ALA A 38 -11.88 3.88 12.49
CA ALA A 38 -12.59 5.13 12.73
C ALA A 38 -13.70 4.97 13.76
N ALA A 39 -14.48 3.90 13.67
CA ALA A 39 -15.51 3.58 14.68
C ALA A 39 -14.90 3.36 16.07
N THR A 40 -13.75 2.67 16.15
CA THR A 40 -13.02 2.50 17.42
C THR A 40 -12.59 3.85 18.01
N ALA A 41 -12.06 4.74 17.17
CA ALA A 41 -11.62 6.08 17.59
C ALA A 41 -12.82 6.96 18.02
N ALA A 42 -13.92 6.92 17.28
CA ALA A 42 -15.15 7.63 17.62
C ALA A 42 -15.75 7.15 18.95
N SER A 43 -15.79 5.84 19.18
CA SER A 43 -16.24 5.26 20.45
C SER A 43 -15.38 5.72 21.63
N ALA A 44 -14.06 5.74 21.47
CA ALA A 44 -13.14 6.25 22.48
C ALA A 44 -13.40 7.75 22.78
N PHE A 45 -13.58 8.55 21.72
CA PHE A 45 -13.91 9.96 21.85
C PHE A 45 -15.23 10.18 22.60
N LEU A 46 -16.28 9.45 22.24
CA LEU A 46 -17.58 9.57 22.90
C LEU A 46 -17.52 9.19 24.39
N THR A 47 -16.66 8.22 24.74
CA THR A 47 -16.49 7.80 26.13
C THR A 47 -15.69 8.80 26.97
N THR A 48 -14.68 9.44 26.38
CA THR A 48 -13.71 10.25 27.13
C THR A 48 -13.91 11.76 26.98
N GLY A 49 -14.61 12.20 25.93
CA GLY A 49 -14.73 13.60 25.52
C GLY A 49 -13.44 14.21 24.96
N ARG A 50 -12.38 13.40 24.76
CA ARG A 50 -11.05 13.92 24.34
C ARG A 50 -10.89 13.80 22.83
N ALA A 51 -10.86 14.92 22.11
CA ALA A 51 -10.67 14.97 20.66
C ALA A 51 -9.42 14.22 20.16
N LYS A 52 -8.36 14.16 20.98
CA LYS A 52 -7.13 13.41 20.63
C LYS A 52 -7.37 11.91 20.43
N ASP A 53 -8.45 11.35 20.97
CA ASP A 53 -8.75 9.93 20.82
C ASP A 53 -9.18 9.60 19.38
N LEU A 54 -9.61 10.59 18.57
CA LEU A 54 -9.86 10.43 17.14
C LEU A 54 -8.59 10.07 16.36
N GLN A 55 -7.41 10.42 16.84
CA GLN A 55 -6.11 10.06 16.25
C GLN A 55 -5.82 8.57 16.27
N LEU A 56 -6.54 7.80 17.10
CA LEU A 56 -6.43 6.34 17.16
C LEU A 56 -6.73 5.70 15.80
N ALA A 57 -7.64 6.26 15.01
CA ALA A 57 -7.98 5.72 13.69
C ALA A 57 -6.74 5.56 12.81
N ARG A 58 -6.00 6.64 12.58
CA ARG A 58 -4.78 6.61 11.78
C ARG A 58 -3.68 5.76 12.44
N LYS A 59 -3.51 5.88 13.74
CA LYS A 59 -2.49 5.13 14.48
C LYS A 59 -2.66 3.62 14.32
N LEU A 60 -3.88 3.12 14.50
CA LEU A 60 -4.20 1.70 14.36
C LEU A 60 -4.03 1.23 12.92
N PHE A 61 -4.54 1.98 11.94
CA PHE A 61 -4.38 1.64 10.54
C PHE A 61 -2.90 1.57 10.13
N MET A 62 -2.12 2.60 10.48
CA MET A 62 -0.71 2.67 10.10
C MET A 62 0.17 1.65 10.83
N ARG A 63 -0.20 1.21 12.02
CA ARG A 63 0.48 0.11 12.70
C ARG A 63 0.52 -1.15 11.82
N ASP A 64 -0.60 -1.47 11.18
CA ASP A 64 -0.77 -2.74 10.46
C ASP A 64 -0.42 -2.63 8.96
N HIS A 65 -0.58 -1.45 8.34
CA HIS A 65 -0.49 -1.29 6.89
C HIS A 65 0.61 -0.34 6.37
N LYS A 66 1.31 0.37 7.25
CA LYS A 66 2.34 1.36 6.84
C LYS A 66 3.41 0.79 5.92
N SER A 67 3.89 -0.42 6.21
CA SER A 67 4.95 -1.07 5.41
C SER A 67 4.47 -1.39 3.99
N VAL A 68 3.26 -1.93 3.85
CA VAL A 68 2.65 -2.23 2.55
C VAL A 68 2.47 -0.96 1.74
N PHE A 69 1.87 0.08 2.33
CA PHE A 69 1.67 1.37 1.67
C PHE A 69 2.98 2.03 1.24
N LYS A 70 4.04 1.89 2.04
CA LYS A 70 5.37 2.40 1.72
C LYS A 70 5.98 1.72 0.48
N VAL A 71 5.87 0.39 0.41
CA VAL A 71 6.36 -0.39 -0.74
C VAL A 71 5.55 -0.07 -1.99
N LEU A 72 4.21 -0.10 -1.90
CA LEU A 72 3.35 0.20 -3.04
C LEU A 72 3.53 1.65 -3.53
N GLY A 73 3.71 2.62 -2.64
CA GLY A 73 4.03 3.99 -3.00
C GLY A 73 5.38 4.13 -3.71
N ALA A 74 6.40 3.39 -3.26
CA ALA A 74 7.69 3.35 -3.94
C ALA A 74 7.56 2.75 -5.36
N MET A 75 6.79 1.68 -5.52
CA MET A 75 6.51 1.08 -6.83
C MET A 75 5.78 2.05 -7.74
N GLN A 76 4.74 2.73 -7.27
CA GLN A 76 4.03 3.75 -8.03
C GLN A 76 4.97 4.86 -8.50
N ASN A 77 5.81 5.36 -7.62
CA ASN A 77 6.80 6.39 -7.94
C ASN A 77 7.87 5.92 -8.94
N ALA A 78 8.24 4.64 -8.90
CA ALA A 78 9.23 4.08 -9.82
C ALA A 78 8.66 3.86 -11.22
N TYR A 79 7.44 3.31 -11.32
CA TYR A 79 6.91 2.80 -12.59
C TYR A 79 5.86 3.70 -13.26
N TYR A 80 5.10 4.51 -12.51
CA TYR A 80 3.98 5.27 -13.09
C TYR A 80 4.36 6.64 -13.64
N ARG A 81 5.66 6.96 -13.75
CA ARG A 81 6.13 8.27 -14.23
C ARG A 81 6.12 8.41 -15.76
N SER A 82 6.13 7.31 -16.51
CA SER A 82 6.09 7.33 -17.99
C SER A 82 5.51 6.02 -18.51
N ASP A 83 5.03 6.03 -19.77
CA ASP A 83 4.52 4.85 -20.45
C ASP A 83 5.59 3.76 -20.56
N GLU A 84 6.81 4.12 -20.94
CA GLU A 84 7.94 3.19 -21.01
C GLU A 84 8.17 2.45 -19.68
N ARG A 85 8.05 3.14 -18.55
CA ARG A 85 8.21 2.52 -17.23
C ARG A 85 7.03 1.64 -16.87
N ARG A 86 5.82 2.02 -17.28
CA ARG A 86 4.62 1.17 -17.10
C ARG A 86 4.73 -0.12 -17.87
N GLU A 87 5.17 -0.06 -19.15
CA GLU A 87 5.41 -1.25 -19.97
C GLU A 87 6.47 -2.18 -19.35
N ARG A 88 7.54 -1.62 -18.78
CA ARG A 88 8.54 -2.42 -18.06
C ARG A 88 7.96 -3.10 -16.83
N PHE A 89 7.05 -2.43 -16.12
CA PHE A 89 6.34 -3.05 -14.98
C PHE A 89 5.43 -4.19 -15.44
N VAL A 90 4.72 -3.99 -16.56
CA VAL A 90 3.89 -5.06 -17.18
C VAL A 90 4.78 -6.24 -17.57
N SER A 91 5.93 -6.01 -18.19
CA SER A 91 6.89 -7.07 -18.55
C SER A 91 7.34 -7.90 -17.34
N LEU A 92 7.54 -7.26 -16.18
CA LEU A 92 7.87 -7.99 -14.94
C LEU A 92 6.76 -8.95 -14.50
N CYS A 93 5.50 -8.65 -14.82
CA CYS A 93 4.36 -9.50 -14.47
C CYS A 93 4.30 -10.81 -15.27
N HIS A 94 5.15 -11.01 -16.30
CA HIS A 94 5.34 -12.31 -16.96
C HIS A 94 6.15 -13.30 -16.11
N ASP A 95 6.91 -12.84 -15.11
CA ASP A 95 7.68 -13.70 -14.22
C ASP A 95 6.75 -14.39 -13.20
N LEU A 96 6.76 -15.73 -13.17
CA LEU A 96 5.92 -16.52 -12.28
C LEU A 96 6.19 -16.27 -10.78
N ASP A 97 7.43 -15.94 -10.41
CA ASP A 97 7.75 -15.61 -9.02
C ASP A 97 7.13 -14.25 -8.64
N VAL A 98 7.16 -13.28 -9.57
CA VAL A 98 6.48 -11.98 -9.41
C VAL A 98 4.98 -12.18 -9.24
N GLN A 99 4.36 -12.98 -10.11
CA GLN A 99 2.92 -13.26 -10.05
C GLN A 99 2.54 -13.89 -8.69
N LYS A 100 3.25 -14.94 -8.27
CA LYS A 100 2.98 -15.64 -7.01
C LYS A 100 3.13 -14.74 -5.80
N LEU A 101 4.23 -13.99 -5.71
CA LEU A 101 4.46 -13.09 -4.58
C LEU A 101 3.46 -11.93 -4.54
N THR A 102 3.10 -11.39 -5.72
CA THR A 102 2.10 -10.33 -5.83
C THR A 102 0.73 -10.84 -5.39
N PHE A 103 0.33 -12.02 -5.87
CA PHE A 103 -0.94 -12.63 -5.51
C PHE A 103 -1.00 -12.94 -4.00
N GLU A 104 0.03 -13.56 -3.44
CA GLU A 104 0.10 -13.87 -2.01
C GLU A 104 0.04 -12.58 -1.16
N ALA A 105 0.80 -11.54 -1.54
CA ALA A 105 0.78 -10.26 -0.85
C ALA A 105 -0.59 -9.57 -0.95
N TYR A 106 -1.23 -9.64 -2.13
CA TYR A 106 -2.56 -9.09 -2.37
C TYR A 106 -3.62 -9.80 -1.51
N MET A 107 -3.62 -11.14 -1.50
CA MET A 107 -4.58 -11.93 -0.72
C MET A 107 -4.39 -11.74 0.80
N ASN A 108 -3.16 -11.72 1.27
CA ASN A 108 -2.86 -11.60 2.70
C ASN A 108 -2.77 -10.15 3.20
N LYS A 109 -2.83 -9.15 2.31
CA LYS A 109 -2.73 -7.71 2.62
C LYS A 109 -1.48 -7.34 3.45
N ARG A 110 -0.39 -8.07 3.24
CA ARG A 110 0.89 -7.90 3.93
C ARG A 110 2.06 -8.28 3.03
N LEU A 111 3.24 -7.77 3.34
CA LEU A 111 4.45 -8.16 2.63
C LEU A 111 4.80 -9.61 2.96
N VAL A 112 5.02 -10.41 1.92
CA VAL A 112 5.40 -11.82 2.07
C VAL A 112 6.92 -11.91 2.21
N ALA A 113 7.40 -12.26 3.40
CA ALA A 113 8.83 -12.40 3.70
C ALA A 113 9.40 -13.81 3.40
N ALA A 114 8.55 -14.77 3.03
CA ALA A 114 8.88 -16.19 3.04
C ALA A 114 9.87 -16.67 1.95
N ARG A 115 10.23 -15.81 0.98
CA ARG A 115 11.12 -16.20 -0.14
C ARG A 115 12.19 -15.14 -0.40
N PRO A 116 13.24 -15.04 0.44
CA PRO A 116 14.25 -13.99 0.31
C PRO A 116 14.98 -14.01 -1.03
N MET A 117 15.25 -15.21 -1.59
CA MET A 117 15.88 -15.36 -2.91
C MET A 117 14.99 -14.87 -4.06
N ALA A 118 13.67 -15.10 -4.00
CA ALA A 118 12.74 -14.60 -4.98
C ALA A 118 12.66 -13.05 -4.91
N HIS A 119 12.61 -12.48 -3.71
CA HIS A 119 12.66 -11.03 -3.53
C HIS A 119 13.97 -10.42 -4.05
N LEU A 120 15.13 -11.07 -3.82
CA LEU A 120 16.40 -10.63 -4.34
C LEU A 120 16.42 -10.68 -5.88
N LYS A 121 15.98 -11.79 -6.47
CA LYS A 121 15.88 -11.98 -7.93
C LYS A 121 14.96 -10.92 -8.56
N ILE A 122 13.80 -10.67 -7.97
CA ILE A 122 12.87 -9.63 -8.42
C ILE A 122 13.50 -8.25 -8.28
N GLY A 123 14.18 -7.97 -7.17
CA GLY A 123 14.89 -6.71 -6.94
C GLY A 123 15.97 -6.46 -7.99
N LEU A 124 16.77 -7.47 -8.34
CA LEU A 124 17.79 -7.39 -9.39
C LEU A 124 17.17 -7.20 -10.78
N LYS A 125 16.10 -7.93 -11.12
CA LYS A 125 15.35 -7.73 -12.37
C LYS A 125 14.76 -6.33 -12.46
N ASN A 126 14.12 -5.85 -11.38
CA ASN A 126 13.59 -4.48 -11.31
C ASN A 126 14.69 -3.43 -11.56
N LEU A 127 15.86 -3.60 -10.95
CA LEU A 127 16.98 -2.70 -11.15
C LEU A 127 17.48 -2.74 -12.59
N ALA A 128 17.62 -3.93 -13.19
CA ALA A 128 18.04 -4.10 -14.58
C ALA A 128 17.05 -3.45 -15.55
N HIS A 129 15.75 -3.58 -15.33
CA HIS A 129 14.72 -2.89 -16.12
C HIS A 129 14.75 -1.37 -15.94
N LEU A 130 14.89 -0.87 -14.72
CA LEU A 130 14.95 0.56 -14.45
C LEU A 130 16.21 1.22 -15.01
N THR A 131 17.34 0.50 -15.07
CA THR A 131 18.62 0.97 -15.62
C THR A 131 18.76 0.74 -17.12
N ARG A 132 17.73 0.19 -17.79
CA ARG A 132 17.74 -0.15 -19.23
C ARG A 132 18.75 -1.23 -19.63
N LEU A 133 19.27 -2.00 -18.70
CA LEU A 133 20.17 -3.12 -19.00
C LEU A 133 19.46 -4.28 -19.71
N ILE A 134 18.13 -4.37 -19.55
CA ILE A 134 17.26 -5.35 -20.23
C ILE A 134 16.20 -4.59 -21.00
N SER A 135 15.99 -4.94 -22.28
CA SER A 135 14.91 -4.41 -23.09
C SER A 135 13.56 -5.00 -22.68
N ALA A 136 12.49 -4.21 -22.78
CA ALA A 136 11.13 -4.66 -22.50
C ALA A 136 10.65 -5.79 -23.46
N ASP A 137 11.27 -5.89 -24.66
CA ASP A 137 10.90 -6.86 -25.70
C ASP A 137 11.55 -8.26 -25.53
N ARG A 138 12.31 -8.50 -24.46
CA ARG A 138 13.03 -9.76 -24.23
C ARG A 138 12.55 -10.49 -22.96
N VAL A 139 11.25 -10.58 -22.78
CA VAL A 139 10.65 -11.41 -21.72
C VAL A 139 9.72 -12.43 -22.35
#